data_2b9a6ad9a68cb146ba1826f2da902fd6
#
_entry.id   2b9a6ad9a68cb146ba1826f2da902fd6
#
_cell.length_a   1.000
_cell.length_b   1.000
_cell.length_c   1.000
_cell.angle_alpha   90.00
_cell.angle_beta   90.00
_cell.angle_gamma   90.00
#
_symmetry.space_group_name_H-M   'P 1'
#
loop_
_entity.id
_entity.type
_entity.pdbx_description
1 polymer ?
#
loop_
_entity_poly.entity_id
_entity_poly.type
_entity_poly.pdbx_seq_one_letter_code
_entity_poly.pdbx_strand_id
1 'polypeptide(L)'
;MTITYEYEGALYVNLTNRCNCNCEFCLRHGKKEGSIYTEDSLWLEREPTRQEALDSFLSREVGSYREIVFCGYGEPTYRIDDIVWLVDELKKRLGDQLPPVRINTNGHGNLIHGRDILPELHGRIQTVSISLNANSASDYVALCHPVQGEVAYQAMLDFAREAKQYIPHVVFTVVDQGTAPETLEESKTIAEKLGVELRVRSFIDS
;
A
#
# COMPACT_ATOMS: atom_id res chain seq x y z
N MET A 1 -0.06 16.68 -12.34
CA MET A 1 0.50 15.63 -11.43
C MET A 1 -0.58 15.23 -10.45
N THR A 2 -0.99 13.96 -10.43
CA THR A 2 -2.10 13.46 -9.60
C THR A 2 -1.58 13.00 -8.24
N ILE A 3 -1.75 13.83 -7.21
CA ILE A 3 -1.36 13.52 -5.83
C ILE A 3 -2.50 12.80 -5.10
N THR A 4 -3.71 13.37 -5.14
CA THR A 4 -4.89 12.72 -4.55
C THR A 4 -5.93 12.45 -5.63
N TYR A 5 -6.59 11.29 -5.54
CA TYR A 5 -7.64 10.89 -6.48
C TYR A 5 -8.70 10.04 -5.77
N GLU A 6 -9.90 10.03 -6.31
CA GLU A 6 -11.02 9.26 -5.78
C GLU A 6 -11.12 7.91 -6.47
N TYR A 7 -11.35 6.87 -5.69
CA TYR A 7 -11.67 5.55 -6.19
C TYR A 7 -12.60 4.83 -5.20
N GLU A 8 -13.76 4.38 -5.67
CA GLU A 8 -14.76 3.66 -4.87
C GLU A 8 -15.11 4.32 -3.51
N GLY A 9 -15.25 5.65 -3.48
CA GLY A 9 -15.58 6.42 -2.28
C GLY A 9 -14.45 6.56 -1.25
N ALA A 10 -13.24 6.17 -1.61
CA ALA A 10 -12.03 6.40 -0.82
C ALA A 10 -11.14 7.46 -1.48
N LEU A 11 -10.38 8.18 -0.68
CA LEU A 11 -9.38 9.15 -1.15
C LEU A 11 -8.01 8.50 -1.19
N TYR A 12 -7.50 8.24 -2.39
CA TYR A 12 -6.18 7.68 -2.62
C TYR A 12 -5.10 8.76 -2.70
N VAL A 13 -3.91 8.43 -2.22
CA VAL A 13 -2.78 9.37 -2.10
C VAL A 13 -1.53 8.77 -2.70
N ASN A 14 -1.02 9.40 -3.74
CA ASN A 14 0.16 9.00 -4.49
C ASN A 14 1.33 9.95 -4.17
N LEU A 15 2.35 9.45 -3.46
CA LEU A 15 3.47 10.27 -2.98
C LEU A 15 4.79 10.00 -3.68
N THR A 16 4.92 8.85 -4.39
CA THR A 16 6.20 8.45 -4.98
C THR A 16 6.01 7.46 -6.12
N ASN A 17 6.93 7.49 -7.08
CA ASN A 17 7.08 6.45 -8.09
C ASN A 17 8.13 5.40 -7.66
N ARG A 18 8.87 5.63 -6.57
CA ARG A 18 9.92 4.71 -6.11
C ARG A 18 9.30 3.43 -5.56
N CYS A 19 9.82 2.30 -6.00
CA CYS A 19 9.49 0.98 -5.47
C CYS A 19 10.73 0.11 -5.54
N ASN A 20 10.96 -0.70 -4.52
CA ASN A 20 12.03 -1.69 -4.49
C ASN A 20 11.65 -3.02 -5.15
N CYS A 21 10.46 -3.10 -5.77
CA CYS A 21 9.98 -4.22 -6.57
C CYS A 21 9.73 -3.77 -8.01
N ASN A 22 9.82 -4.75 -8.94
CA ASN A 22 9.49 -4.58 -10.35
C ASN A 22 8.52 -5.68 -10.80
N CYS A 23 7.37 -5.77 -10.11
CA CYS A 23 6.40 -6.85 -10.30
C CYS A 23 5.89 -6.93 -11.75
N GLU A 24 5.76 -8.16 -12.29
CA GLU A 24 5.31 -8.41 -13.66
C GLU A 24 3.90 -7.88 -13.93
N PHE A 25 3.02 -7.95 -12.92
CA PHE A 25 1.64 -7.48 -12.99
C PHE A 25 1.46 -6.01 -12.59
N CYS A 26 2.53 -5.25 -12.40
CA CYS A 26 2.42 -3.87 -11.94
C CYS A 26 1.78 -2.98 -13.00
N LEU A 27 0.72 -2.28 -12.61
CA LEU A 27 -0.04 -1.37 -13.50
C LEU A 27 0.83 -0.28 -14.14
N ARG A 28 1.97 0.07 -13.53
CA ARG A 28 2.91 1.03 -14.12
C ARG A 28 3.59 0.56 -15.41
N HIS A 29 3.53 -0.75 -15.71
CA HIS A 29 4.06 -1.33 -16.95
C HIS A 29 3.01 -1.40 -18.07
N GLY A 30 1.73 -1.26 -17.71
CA GLY A 30 0.60 -1.30 -18.64
C GLY A 30 0.38 0.06 -19.29
N LYS A 31 0.71 0.20 -20.58
CA LYS A 31 0.20 1.27 -21.44
C LYS A 31 -1.05 0.76 -22.14
N LYS A 32 -2.17 0.61 -21.44
CA LYS A 32 -3.44 0.37 -22.12
C LYS A 32 -4.27 1.64 -22.06
N GLU A 33 -4.60 2.18 -23.22
CA GLU A 33 -5.67 3.16 -23.40
C GLU A 33 -6.95 2.58 -22.78
N GLY A 34 -7.58 3.32 -21.88
CA GLY A 34 -8.83 2.89 -21.22
C GLY A 34 -8.69 2.35 -19.81
N SER A 35 -7.57 2.58 -19.15
CA SER A 35 -7.43 2.34 -17.70
C SER A 35 -8.57 3.03 -16.93
N ILE A 36 -9.20 2.31 -15.99
CA ILE A 36 -10.21 2.85 -15.05
C ILE A 36 -9.67 4.01 -14.20
N TYR A 37 -8.38 4.18 -14.15
CA TYR A 37 -7.73 5.36 -13.61
C TYR A 37 -7.80 6.43 -14.71
N THR A 38 -8.79 7.30 -14.62
CA THR A 38 -9.08 8.51 -15.35
C THR A 38 -7.94 9.06 -16.25
N GLU A 39 -8.24 9.97 -17.16
CA GLU A 39 -7.37 10.60 -18.16
C GLU A 39 -6.00 11.07 -17.64
N ASP A 40 -5.81 11.20 -16.32
CA ASP A 40 -4.57 11.60 -15.68
C ASP A 40 -3.73 10.40 -15.24
N SER A 41 -2.52 10.29 -15.78
CA SER A 41 -1.54 9.30 -15.34
C SER A 41 -1.24 9.44 -13.84
N LEU A 42 -1.18 8.31 -13.11
CA LEU A 42 -0.66 8.27 -11.74
C LEU A 42 0.87 8.39 -11.69
N TRP A 43 1.55 8.43 -12.82
CA TRP A 43 2.98 8.66 -12.85
C TRP A 43 3.28 10.11 -12.48
N LEU A 44 3.98 10.28 -11.36
CA LEU A 44 4.38 11.60 -10.89
C LEU A 44 5.56 12.10 -11.73
N GLU A 45 5.50 13.35 -12.19
CA GLU A 45 6.62 14.02 -12.86
C GLU A 45 7.81 14.19 -11.92
N ARG A 46 7.51 14.41 -10.64
CA ARG A 46 8.43 14.44 -9.50
C ARG A 46 7.70 14.03 -8.23
N GLU A 47 8.42 13.71 -7.19
CA GLU A 47 7.79 13.52 -5.88
C GLU A 47 7.24 14.85 -5.35
N PRO A 48 5.99 14.87 -4.87
CA PRO A 48 5.42 16.06 -4.25
C PRO A 48 6.13 16.36 -2.92
N THR A 49 6.22 17.62 -2.56
CA THR A 49 6.53 18.00 -1.19
C THR A 49 5.37 17.64 -0.27
N ARG A 50 5.65 17.49 1.03
CA ARG A 50 4.58 17.24 2.02
C ARG A 50 3.53 18.35 2.06
N GLN A 51 3.91 19.59 1.77
CA GLN A 51 2.97 20.70 1.71
C GLN A 51 2.05 20.59 0.50
N GLU A 52 2.58 20.28 -0.70
CA GLU A 52 1.75 20.05 -1.89
C GLU A 52 0.78 18.89 -1.69
N ALA A 53 1.21 17.83 -0.99
CA ALA A 53 0.33 16.73 -0.64
C ALA A 53 -0.77 17.19 0.33
N LEU A 54 -0.45 17.96 1.36
CA LEU A 54 -1.44 18.52 2.27
C LEU A 54 -2.41 19.45 1.54
N ASP A 55 -1.95 20.33 0.69
CA ASP A 55 -2.80 21.25 -0.08
C ASP A 55 -3.74 20.48 -1.01
N SER A 56 -3.26 19.37 -1.59
CA SER A 56 -4.11 18.46 -2.38
C SER A 56 -5.22 17.81 -1.55
N PHE A 57 -4.95 17.42 -0.30
CA PHE A 57 -6.00 16.99 0.64
C PHE A 57 -7.00 18.09 0.93
N LEU A 58 -6.50 19.29 1.28
CA LEU A 58 -7.34 20.42 1.69
C LEU A 58 -8.18 21.00 0.54
N SER A 59 -7.87 20.67 -0.70
CA SER A 59 -8.72 21.01 -1.85
C SER A 59 -9.97 20.11 -1.96
N ARG A 60 -10.14 19.15 -1.05
CA ARG A 60 -11.24 18.18 -1.03
C ARG A 60 -11.96 18.18 0.30
N GLU A 61 -13.19 17.70 0.33
CA GLU A 61 -13.94 17.44 1.57
C GLU A 61 -13.49 16.11 2.20
N VAL A 62 -12.31 16.10 2.81
CA VAL A 62 -11.64 14.88 3.30
C VAL A 62 -12.55 14.05 4.21
N GLY A 63 -13.33 14.70 5.09
CA GLY A 63 -14.24 14.02 6.01
C GLY A 63 -15.41 13.30 5.34
N SER A 64 -15.66 13.51 4.05
CA SER A 64 -16.72 12.83 3.31
C SER A 64 -16.33 11.45 2.78
N TYR A 65 -15.04 11.13 2.74
CA TYR A 65 -14.55 9.85 2.24
C TYR A 65 -14.68 8.75 3.30
N ARG A 66 -14.91 7.51 2.84
CA ARG A 66 -14.97 6.35 3.73
C ARG A 66 -13.63 6.00 4.36
N GLU A 67 -12.52 6.29 3.68
CA GLU A 67 -11.15 6.07 4.13
C GLU A 67 -10.15 6.89 3.30
N ILE A 68 -8.96 7.10 3.84
CA ILE A 68 -7.78 7.61 3.14
C ILE A 68 -6.85 6.43 2.85
N VAL A 69 -6.33 6.31 1.62
CA VAL A 69 -5.47 5.19 1.22
C VAL A 69 -4.17 5.71 0.64
N PHE A 70 -3.08 5.53 1.33
CA PHE A 70 -1.74 5.75 0.76
C PHE A 70 -1.41 4.61 -0.20
N CYS A 71 -1.45 4.92 -1.49
CA CYS A 71 -1.26 3.96 -2.58
C CYS A 71 -0.99 4.71 -3.88
N GLY A 72 -0.12 4.19 -4.72
CA GLY A 72 0.19 4.76 -6.03
C GLY A 72 1.03 3.77 -6.86
N TYR A 73 1.77 4.27 -7.84
CA TYR A 73 2.67 3.43 -8.63
C TYR A 73 3.96 3.03 -7.89
N GLY A 74 4.30 3.75 -6.82
CA GLY A 74 5.43 3.43 -5.96
C GLY A 74 5.02 2.73 -4.66
N GLU A 75 6.01 2.39 -3.86
CA GLU A 75 5.84 1.87 -2.50
C GLU A 75 5.72 3.05 -1.51
N PRO A 76 4.56 3.27 -0.89
CA PRO A 76 4.32 4.44 -0.05
C PRO A 76 5.27 4.58 1.12
N THR A 77 5.75 3.46 1.67
CA THR A 77 6.66 3.48 2.84
C THR A 77 8.01 4.14 2.56
N TYR A 78 8.42 4.37 1.32
CA TYR A 78 9.53 5.27 1.01
C TYR A 78 9.35 6.69 1.54
N ARG A 79 8.09 7.10 1.75
CA ARG A 79 7.70 8.43 2.21
C ARG A 79 7.08 8.38 3.61
N ILE A 80 7.58 7.48 4.46
CA ILE A 80 6.98 7.22 5.79
C ILE A 80 6.92 8.48 6.66
N ASP A 81 7.99 9.29 6.68
CA ASP A 81 8.04 10.53 7.45
C ASP A 81 7.01 11.56 6.98
N ASP A 82 6.73 11.58 5.68
CA ASP A 82 5.70 12.44 5.11
C ASP A 82 4.30 11.92 5.38
N ILE A 83 4.08 10.59 5.35
CA ILE A 83 2.82 9.97 5.73
C ILE A 83 2.48 10.30 7.18
N VAL A 84 3.42 10.10 8.09
CA VAL A 84 3.26 10.42 9.53
C VAL A 84 2.90 11.90 9.71
N TRP A 85 3.66 12.79 9.08
CA TRP A 85 3.42 14.23 9.15
C TRP A 85 2.04 14.62 8.58
N LEU A 86 1.67 14.08 7.43
CA LEU A 86 0.38 14.36 6.78
C LEU A 86 -0.80 13.92 7.66
N VAL A 87 -0.74 12.70 8.21
CA VAL A 87 -1.81 12.19 9.08
C VAL A 87 -1.93 13.04 10.35
N ASP A 88 -0.82 13.43 10.97
CA ASP A 88 -0.82 14.31 12.14
C ASP A 88 -1.42 15.70 11.81
N GLU A 89 -1.09 16.26 10.65
CA GLU A 89 -1.64 17.55 10.21
C GLU A 89 -3.13 17.47 9.88
N LEU A 90 -3.57 16.38 9.25
CA LEU A 90 -5.00 16.15 9.00
C LEU A 90 -5.77 15.93 10.30
N LYS A 91 -5.20 15.18 11.25
CA LYS A 91 -5.82 14.94 12.57
C LYS A 91 -6.00 16.23 13.37
N LYS A 92 -5.01 17.14 13.33
CA LYS A 92 -5.13 18.46 13.96
C LYS A 92 -6.27 19.30 13.39
N ARG A 93 -6.55 19.18 12.09
CA ARG A 93 -7.56 19.98 11.39
C ARG A 93 -8.96 19.38 11.46
N LEU A 94 -9.08 18.06 11.36
CA LEU A 94 -10.33 17.34 11.20
C LEU A 94 -10.81 16.69 12.51
N GLY A 95 -9.90 16.47 13.47
CA GLY A 95 -10.24 15.78 14.71
C GLY A 95 -10.92 14.44 14.45
N ASP A 96 -12.10 14.25 15.04
CA ASP A 96 -12.90 13.02 14.91
C ASP A 96 -13.55 12.84 13.51
N GLN A 97 -13.47 13.84 12.65
CA GLN A 97 -13.93 13.76 11.26
C GLN A 97 -12.86 13.18 10.30
N LEU A 98 -11.66 12.89 10.80
CA LEU A 98 -10.64 12.25 9.99
C LEU A 98 -11.06 10.81 9.67
N PRO A 99 -11.22 10.46 8.38
CA PRO A 99 -11.51 9.08 7.99
C PRO A 99 -10.40 8.12 8.41
N PRO A 100 -10.70 6.82 8.59
CA PRO A 100 -9.67 5.82 8.83
C PRO A 100 -8.61 5.85 7.72
N VAL A 101 -7.35 5.65 8.11
CA VAL A 101 -6.20 5.70 7.20
C VAL A 101 -5.65 4.31 6.96
N ARG A 102 -5.43 3.98 5.70
CA ARG A 102 -4.83 2.72 5.25
C ARG A 102 -3.57 2.96 4.43
N ILE A 103 -2.62 2.05 4.55
CA ILE A 103 -1.46 1.97 3.65
C ILE A 103 -1.56 0.66 2.86
N ASN A 104 -1.49 0.75 1.53
CA ASN A 104 -1.25 -0.41 0.67
C ASN A 104 0.26 -0.50 0.43
N THR A 105 0.87 -1.60 0.83
CA THR A 105 2.34 -1.74 0.84
C THR A 105 2.78 -3.14 0.38
N ASN A 106 4.02 -3.23 -0.09
CA ASN A 106 4.67 -4.53 -0.31
C ASN A 106 5.24 -5.15 0.99
N GLY A 107 5.12 -4.46 2.13
CA GLY A 107 5.58 -4.94 3.42
C GLY A 107 7.09 -4.81 3.67
N HIS A 108 7.81 -4.06 2.84
CA HIS A 108 9.27 -3.91 2.96
C HIS A 108 9.69 -2.63 3.71
N GLY A 109 8.77 -1.96 4.40
CA GLY A 109 9.07 -0.68 5.05
C GLY A 109 10.27 -0.74 5.98
N ASN A 110 10.34 -1.73 6.88
CA ASN A 110 11.49 -1.92 7.78
C ASN A 110 12.80 -2.22 7.01
N LEU A 111 12.70 -3.01 5.95
CA LEU A 111 13.85 -3.37 5.10
C LEU A 111 14.36 -2.15 4.30
N ILE A 112 13.46 -1.32 3.77
CA ILE A 112 13.78 -0.10 3.01
C ILE A 112 14.52 0.91 3.89
N HIS A 113 14.07 1.09 5.12
CA HIS A 113 14.63 2.07 6.05
C HIS A 113 15.76 1.54 6.92
N GLY A 114 16.00 0.22 6.94
CA GLY A 114 16.97 -0.41 7.84
C GLY A 114 16.64 -0.23 9.34
N ARG A 115 15.37 0.03 9.67
CA ARG A 115 14.84 0.24 11.01
C ARG A 115 13.38 -0.16 11.11
N ASP A 116 12.89 -0.36 12.32
CA ASP A 116 11.46 -0.56 12.55
C ASP A 116 10.70 0.78 12.42
N ILE A 117 9.79 0.85 11.43
CA ILE A 117 8.93 2.01 11.19
C ILE A 117 7.54 1.87 11.82
N LEU A 118 7.18 0.68 12.30
CA LEU A 118 5.83 0.36 12.77
C LEU A 118 5.40 1.17 14.00
N PRO A 119 6.27 1.46 14.99
CA PRO A 119 5.91 2.32 16.12
C PRO A 119 5.43 3.71 15.70
N GLU A 120 5.94 4.25 14.58
CA GLU A 120 5.54 5.56 14.06
C GLU A 120 4.12 5.57 13.47
N LEU A 121 3.63 4.39 13.06
CA LEU A 121 2.29 4.22 12.51
C LEU A 121 1.21 4.05 13.59
N HIS A 122 1.61 3.76 14.84
CA HIS A 122 0.69 3.54 15.95
C HIS A 122 -0.20 4.77 16.21
N GLY A 123 -1.52 4.54 16.29
CA GLY A 123 -2.52 5.59 16.50
C GLY A 123 -2.75 6.53 15.29
N ARG A 124 -2.06 6.29 14.16
CA ARG A 124 -2.21 7.04 12.90
C ARG A 124 -2.84 6.21 11.80
N ILE A 125 -2.42 4.96 11.69
CA ILE A 125 -2.86 4.03 10.63
C ILE A 125 -3.77 2.99 11.23
N GLN A 126 -4.96 2.82 10.66
CA GLN A 126 -5.94 1.83 11.11
C GLN A 126 -5.77 0.50 10.38
N THR A 127 -5.28 0.54 9.14
CA THR A 127 -5.11 -0.68 8.33
C THR A 127 -3.81 -0.65 7.54
N VAL A 128 -3.06 -1.75 7.56
CA VAL A 128 -2.05 -2.03 6.54
C VAL A 128 -2.51 -3.19 5.68
N SER A 129 -2.51 -2.94 4.37
CA SER A 129 -2.86 -3.93 3.35
C SER A 129 -1.58 -4.33 2.63
N ILE A 130 -1.08 -5.53 2.92
CA ILE A 130 0.23 -6.02 2.49
C ILE A 130 0.05 -6.97 1.31
N SER A 131 0.75 -6.72 0.22
CA SER A 131 0.72 -7.56 -0.98
C SER A 131 1.53 -8.84 -0.76
N LEU A 132 0.86 -9.97 -0.49
CA LEU A 132 1.50 -11.28 -0.32
C LEU A 132 2.07 -11.81 -1.64
N ASN A 133 1.27 -11.74 -2.70
CA ASN A 133 1.57 -12.04 -4.11
C ASN A 133 2.05 -13.47 -4.43
N ALA A 134 2.80 -14.13 -3.54
CA ALA A 134 3.32 -15.49 -3.74
C ALA A 134 3.43 -16.24 -2.42
N ASN A 135 3.54 -17.58 -2.48
CA ASN A 135 3.52 -18.45 -1.30
C ASN A 135 4.91 -18.99 -0.92
N SER A 136 5.93 -18.68 -1.70
CA SER A 136 7.32 -19.03 -1.43
C SER A 136 8.26 -17.87 -1.77
N ALA A 137 9.48 -17.88 -1.20
CA ALA A 137 10.49 -16.87 -1.48
C ALA A 137 10.92 -16.90 -2.96
N SER A 138 11.08 -18.09 -3.56
CA SER A 138 11.46 -18.25 -4.96
C SER A 138 10.39 -17.68 -5.91
N ASP A 139 9.12 -17.99 -5.67
CA ASP A 139 8.02 -17.51 -6.49
C ASP A 139 7.82 -15.99 -6.32
N TYR A 140 8.02 -15.50 -5.08
CA TYR A 140 7.97 -14.07 -4.81
C TYR A 140 9.06 -13.30 -5.59
N VAL A 141 10.28 -13.81 -5.60
CA VAL A 141 11.38 -13.21 -6.38
C VAL A 141 11.09 -13.26 -7.88
N ALA A 142 10.59 -14.39 -8.37
CA ALA A 142 10.25 -14.55 -9.78
C ALA A 142 9.12 -13.61 -10.24
N LEU A 143 8.16 -13.34 -9.37
CA LEU A 143 6.98 -12.52 -9.71
C LEU A 143 7.16 -11.02 -9.41
N CYS A 144 7.82 -10.69 -8.28
CA CYS A 144 7.90 -9.32 -7.77
C CYS A 144 9.25 -8.65 -8.03
N HIS A 145 10.28 -9.41 -8.38
CA HIS A 145 11.64 -8.92 -8.66
C HIS A 145 12.14 -7.89 -7.62
N PRO A 146 12.12 -8.21 -6.31
CA PRO A 146 12.58 -7.29 -5.29
C PRO A 146 14.11 -7.09 -5.38
N VAL A 147 14.57 -5.86 -5.19
CA VAL A 147 16.01 -5.52 -5.21
C VAL A 147 16.81 -6.35 -4.19
N GLN A 148 16.17 -6.71 -3.06
CA GLN A 148 16.79 -7.45 -1.97
C GLN A 148 16.73 -8.99 -2.17
N GLY A 149 16.16 -9.48 -3.28
CA GLY A 149 16.05 -10.92 -3.55
C GLY A 149 15.16 -11.64 -2.53
N GLU A 150 15.51 -12.88 -2.19
CA GLU A 150 14.70 -13.75 -1.32
C GLU A 150 14.46 -13.21 0.09
N VAL A 151 15.36 -12.39 0.62
CA VAL A 151 15.22 -11.74 1.94
C VAL A 151 13.95 -10.89 2.02
N ALA A 152 13.51 -10.34 0.90
CA ALA A 152 12.30 -9.50 0.82
C ALA A 152 11.03 -10.26 1.21
N TYR A 153 10.92 -11.54 0.84
CA TYR A 153 9.75 -12.36 1.20
C TYR A 153 9.64 -12.55 2.72
N GLN A 154 10.74 -12.92 3.37
CA GLN A 154 10.75 -13.07 4.82
C GLN A 154 10.51 -11.73 5.52
N ALA A 155 11.11 -10.65 5.03
CA ALA A 155 10.90 -9.31 5.58
C ALA A 155 9.43 -8.86 5.51
N MET A 156 8.71 -9.18 4.45
CA MET A 156 7.28 -8.92 4.31
C MET A 156 6.46 -9.71 5.34
N LEU A 157 6.77 -10.99 5.56
CA LEU A 157 6.10 -11.81 6.57
C LEU A 157 6.37 -11.31 8.00
N ASP A 158 7.61 -10.91 8.29
CA ASP A 158 8.00 -10.36 9.59
C ASP A 158 7.33 -9.00 9.82
N PHE A 159 7.29 -8.13 8.82
CA PHE A 159 6.56 -6.87 8.88
C PHE A 159 5.08 -7.08 9.22
N ALA A 160 4.41 -8.05 8.56
CA ALA A 160 3.01 -8.37 8.86
C ALA A 160 2.81 -8.86 10.31
N ARG A 161 3.73 -9.71 10.82
CA ARG A 161 3.69 -10.21 12.19
C ARG A 161 3.86 -9.09 13.21
N GLU A 162 4.84 -8.22 13.00
CA GLU A 162 5.18 -7.11 13.89
C GLU A 162 4.11 -6.01 13.86
N ALA A 163 3.55 -5.72 12.70
CA ALA A 163 2.51 -4.71 12.52
C ALA A 163 1.29 -4.91 13.43
N LYS A 164 0.95 -6.15 13.79
CA LYS A 164 -0.16 -6.49 14.70
C LYS A 164 -0.02 -5.88 16.10
N GLN A 165 1.19 -5.50 16.51
CA GLN A 165 1.43 -4.86 17.80
C GLN A 165 1.04 -3.37 17.80
N TYR A 166 0.98 -2.75 16.63
CA TYR A 166 0.83 -1.30 16.46
C TYR A 166 -0.40 -0.89 15.69
N ILE A 167 -0.90 -1.75 14.79
CA ILE A 167 -1.93 -1.43 13.81
C ILE A 167 -3.13 -2.36 14.01
N PRO A 168 -4.35 -1.80 14.16
CA PRO A 168 -5.55 -2.59 14.46
C PRO A 168 -5.86 -3.66 13.41
N HIS A 169 -5.68 -3.35 12.12
CA HIS A 169 -6.02 -4.26 11.04
C HIS A 169 -4.81 -4.49 10.13
N VAL A 170 -4.33 -5.73 10.11
CA VAL A 170 -3.26 -6.20 9.22
C VAL A 170 -3.87 -7.22 8.27
N VAL A 171 -3.79 -6.92 6.97
CA VAL A 171 -4.44 -7.71 5.92
C VAL A 171 -3.43 -8.08 4.86
N PHE A 172 -3.29 -9.36 4.56
CA PHE A 172 -2.65 -9.78 3.32
C PHE A 172 -3.61 -9.64 2.15
N THR A 173 -3.10 -9.23 1.00
CA THR A 173 -3.86 -9.21 -0.25
C THR A 173 -3.17 -10.05 -1.31
N VAL A 174 -3.97 -10.80 -2.05
CA VAL A 174 -3.56 -11.49 -3.27
C VAL A 174 -4.47 -11.03 -4.41
N VAL A 175 -3.92 -10.94 -5.61
CA VAL A 175 -4.69 -10.61 -6.81
C VAL A 175 -5.03 -11.92 -7.51
N ASP A 176 -6.31 -12.18 -7.69
CA ASP A 176 -6.77 -13.34 -8.46
C ASP A 176 -6.64 -13.04 -9.96
N GLN A 177 -5.63 -13.64 -10.59
CA GLN A 177 -5.38 -13.61 -12.03
C GLN A 177 -5.75 -14.94 -12.70
N GLY A 178 -6.75 -15.65 -12.19
CA GLY A 178 -7.00 -17.05 -12.54
C GLY A 178 -6.10 -18.00 -11.73
N THR A 179 -5.75 -17.56 -10.54
CA THR A 179 -4.90 -18.29 -9.59
C THR A 179 -5.55 -19.66 -9.27
N ALA A 180 -4.74 -20.71 -9.31
CA ALA A 180 -5.22 -22.05 -8.96
C ALA A 180 -5.77 -22.07 -7.52
N PRO A 181 -6.87 -22.79 -7.26
CA PRO A 181 -7.47 -22.88 -5.92
C PRO A 181 -6.47 -23.30 -4.84
N GLU A 182 -5.55 -24.21 -5.16
CA GLU A 182 -4.50 -24.69 -4.26
C GLU A 182 -3.58 -23.55 -3.80
N THR A 183 -3.22 -22.64 -4.71
CA THR A 183 -2.38 -21.48 -4.40
C THR A 183 -3.08 -20.50 -3.46
N LEU A 184 -4.41 -20.33 -3.61
CA LEU A 184 -5.19 -19.49 -2.70
C LEU A 184 -5.30 -20.13 -1.31
N GLU A 185 -5.45 -21.44 -1.21
CA GLU A 185 -5.46 -22.16 0.09
C GLU A 185 -4.10 -22.09 0.79
N GLU A 186 -3.00 -22.14 0.05
CA GLU A 186 -1.66 -21.91 0.61
C GLU A 186 -1.52 -20.49 1.15
N SER A 187 -1.97 -19.47 0.41
CA SER A 187 -1.98 -18.07 0.85
C SER A 187 -2.80 -17.89 2.13
N LYS A 188 -3.95 -18.56 2.20
CA LYS A 188 -4.80 -18.58 3.40
C LYS A 188 -4.09 -19.23 4.59
N THR A 189 -3.42 -20.36 4.36
CA THR A 189 -2.62 -21.04 5.38
C THR A 189 -1.51 -20.14 5.94
N ILE A 190 -0.84 -19.35 5.08
CA ILE A 190 0.18 -18.38 5.49
C ILE A 190 -0.44 -17.29 6.37
N ALA A 191 -1.56 -16.72 5.93
CA ALA A 191 -2.27 -15.68 6.68
C ALA A 191 -2.73 -16.19 8.05
N GLU A 192 -3.32 -17.39 8.13
CA GLU A 192 -3.77 -18.02 9.36
C GLU A 192 -2.62 -18.27 10.34
N LYS A 193 -1.48 -18.78 9.86
CA LYS A 193 -0.27 -19.00 10.69
C LYS A 193 0.26 -17.70 11.32
N LEU A 194 0.12 -16.58 10.63
CA LEU A 194 0.51 -15.27 11.14
C LEU A 194 -0.62 -14.59 11.92
N GLY A 195 -1.84 -15.12 11.87
CA GLY A 195 -3.01 -14.53 12.49
C GLY A 195 -3.37 -13.18 11.89
N VAL A 196 -3.28 -13.05 10.57
CA VAL A 196 -3.68 -11.88 9.78
C VAL A 196 -4.83 -12.27 8.82
N GLU A 197 -5.63 -11.28 8.45
CA GLU A 197 -6.70 -11.49 7.46
C GLU A 197 -6.12 -11.68 6.06
N LEU A 198 -6.75 -12.52 5.22
CA LEU A 198 -6.46 -12.60 3.79
C LEU A 198 -7.63 -12.00 3.01
N ARG A 199 -7.33 -11.09 2.09
CA ARG A 199 -8.28 -10.54 1.12
C ARG A 199 -7.86 -10.90 -0.30
N VAL A 200 -8.72 -11.63 -0.99
CA VAL A 200 -8.56 -11.88 -2.43
C VAL A 200 -9.19 -10.72 -3.20
N ARG A 201 -8.45 -10.11 -4.11
CA ARG A 201 -8.91 -9.04 -4.98
C ARG A 201 -9.01 -9.55 -6.41
N SER A 202 -10.11 -9.22 -7.10
CA SER A 202 -10.19 -9.46 -8.53
C SER A 202 -9.09 -8.71 -9.27
N PHE A 203 -8.55 -9.35 -10.31
CA PHE A 203 -7.62 -8.68 -11.22
C PHE A 203 -8.37 -7.55 -11.95
N ILE A 204 -7.78 -6.38 -11.95
CA ILE A 204 -8.28 -5.25 -12.72
C ILE A 204 -7.52 -5.28 -14.04
N ASP A 205 -8.20 -5.70 -15.10
CA ASP A 205 -7.67 -5.65 -16.46
C ASP A 205 -7.47 -4.17 -16.83
N SER A 206 -6.21 -3.78 -17.05
CA SER A 206 -5.82 -2.41 -17.37
C SER A 206 -5.76 -2.17 -18.87
#